data_bd4261cd24b6fda6a82122185bae37e0
#
_entry.id   bd4261cd24b6fda6a82122185bae37e0
#
_cell.length_a   1.000
_cell.length_b   1.000
_cell.length_c   1.000
_cell.angle_alpha   90.00
_cell.angle_beta   90.00
_cell.angle_gamma   90.00
#
_symmetry.space_group_name_H-M   'P 1'
#
loop_
_entity.id
_entity.type
_entity.pdbx_description
1 polymer ?
#
loop_
_entity_poly.entity_id
_entity_poly.type
_entity_poly.pdbx_seq_one_letter_code
_entity_poly.pdbx_strand_id
1 'polypeptide(L)'
;MLKAYKYRIYPNSEQRIQIAKTFGCCRFVYNQTLAYRKDIYEKEKKSVSKTDCNNYCNRELKKNYEWLKEADKFALTNAIYNMDAAYQKFFKEHAGFPKFKSKHDKHKSYTTNFTNGNIAVDFECNRVKLPKLKAVKAKLHRIFRGQIKSAAA
;
A
#
# COMPACT_ATOMS: atom_id res chain seq x y z
N MET A 1 -3.52 7.34 -22.19
CA MET A 1 -4.69 6.72 -21.56
C MET A 1 -4.24 5.61 -20.61
N LEU A 2 -4.76 5.58 -19.40
CA LEU A 2 -4.44 4.53 -18.42
C LEU A 2 -5.35 3.33 -18.66
N LYS A 3 -4.75 2.14 -18.64
CA LYS A 3 -5.47 0.87 -18.71
C LYS A 3 -5.07 -0.01 -17.54
N ALA A 4 -6.00 -0.77 -17.01
CA ALA A 4 -5.76 -1.72 -15.94
C ALA A 4 -5.92 -3.15 -16.48
N TYR A 5 -4.98 -4.02 -16.09
CA TYR A 5 -5.01 -5.44 -16.42
C TYR A 5 -5.02 -6.24 -15.13
N LYS A 6 -5.92 -7.18 -15.01
CA LYS A 6 -6.05 -8.03 -13.83
C LYS A 6 -5.58 -9.45 -14.14
N TYR A 7 -4.62 -9.93 -13.38
CA TYR A 7 -4.06 -11.27 -13.53
C TYR A 7 -4.14 -12.03 -12.23
N ARG A 8 -4.35 -13.32 -12.33
CA ARG A 8 -4.25 -14.21 -11.18
C ARG A 8 -2.79 -14.57 -10.95
N ILE A 9 -2.31 -14.45 -9.70
CA ILE A 9 -0.95 -14.81 -9.31
C ILE A 9 -0.98 -16.05 -8.41
N TYR A 10 0.12 -16.80 -8.44
CA TYR A 10 0.29 -18.03 -7.66
C TYR A 10 1.58 -17.94 -6.85
N PRO A 11 1.58 -17.17 -5.74
CA PRO A 11 2.77 -17.02 -4.92
C PRO A 11 3.14 -18.32 -4.23
N ASN A 12 4.45 -18.59 -4.08
CA ASN A 12 4.94 -19.68 -3.27
C ASN A 12 4.82 -19.34 -1.77
N SER A 13 5.24 -20.27 -0.88
CA SER A 13 5.11 -20.10 0.57
C SER A 13 5.83 -18.84 1.08
N GLU A 14 7.06 -18.59 0.62
CA GLU A 14 7.83 -17.39 1.02
C GLU A 14 7.17 -16.10 0.54
N GLN A 15 6.69 -16.11 -0.69
CA GLN A 15 6.01 -14.96 -1.28
C GLN A 15 4.68 -14.66 -0.57
N ARG A 16 3.93 -15.70 -0.18
CA ARG A 16 2.70 -15.54 0.61
C ARG A 16 2.98 -14.89 1.96
N ILE A 17 4.05 -15.30 2.63
CA ILE A 17 4.47 -14.72 3.91
C ILE A 17 4.82 -13.25 3.72
N GLN A 18 5.60 -12.90 2.69
CA GLN A 18 5.97 -11.53 2.41
C GLN A 18 4.76 -10.66 2.07
N ILE A 19 3.83 -11.17 1.28
CA ILE A 19 2.58 -10.46 0.95
C ILE A 19 1.76 -10.22 2.22
N ALA A 20 1.62 -11.23 3.07
CA ALA A 20 0.90 -11.12 4.35
C ALA A 20 1.55 -10.09 5.28
N LYS A 21 2.88 -10.05 5.35
CA LYS A 21 3.62 -9.02 6.10
C LYS A 21 3.33 -7.63 5.56
N THR A 22 3.31 -7.48 4.24
CA THR A 22 3.02 -6.19 3.60
C THR A 22 1.59 -5.73 3.93
N PHE A 23 0.62 -6.61 3.88
CA PHE A 23 -0.76 -6.28 4.29
C PHE A 23 -0.80 -5.82 5.75
N GLY A 24 -0.12 -6.52 6.65
CA GLY A 24 -0.04 -6.17 8.06
C GLY A 24 0.64 -4.83 8.30
N CYS A 25 1.74 -4.56 7.60
CA CYS A 25 2.44 -3.28 7.68
C CYS A 25 1.58 -2.12 7.17
N CYS A 26 0.90 -2.31 6.04
CA CYS A 26 0.00 -1.30 5.48
C CYS A 26 -1.17 -0.99 6.43
N ARG A 27 -1.77 -2.02 7.01
CA ARG A 27 -2.81 -1.85 8.01
C ARG A 27 -2.31 -1.09 9.23
N PHE A 28 -1.15 -1.46 9.74
CA PHE A 28 -0.53 -0.80 10.90
C PHE A 28 -0.27 0.67 10.62
N VAL A 29 0.36 0.98 9.48
CA VAL A 29 0.68 2.36 9.08
C VAL A 29 -0.60 3.18 8.88
N TYR A 30 -1.60 2.62 8.22
CA TYR A 30 -2.89 3.27 8.05
C TYR A 30 -3.49 3.65 9.42
N ASN A 31 -3.55 2.70 10.34
CA ASN A 31 -4.12 2.90 11.66
C ASN A 31 -3.32 3.88 12.51
N GLN A 32 -1.99 3.80 12.49
CA GLN A 32 -1.12 4.68 13.27
C GLN A 32 -1.18 6.12 12.77
N THR A 33 -1.18 6.33 11.46
CA THR A 33 -1.27 7.68 10.89
C THR A 33 -2.66 8.29 11.09
N LEU A 34 -3.70 7.48 11.03
CA LEU A 34 -5.06 7.94 11.34
C LEU A 34 -5.17 8.36 12.82
N ALA A 35 -4.63 7.56 13.74
CA ALA A 35 -4.61 7.89 15.17
C ALA A 35 -3.80 9.16 15.44
N TYR A 36 -2.64 9.31 14.81
CA TYR A 36 -1.79 10.48 14.92
C TYR A 36 -2.53 11.75 14.48
N ARG A 37 -3.18 11.69 13.33
CA ARG A 37 -3.93 12.81 12.75
C ARG A 37 -5.11 13.22 13.63
N LYS A 38 -5.85 12.22 14.10
CA LYS A 38 -6.98 12.42 14.99
C LYS A 38 -6.54 13.04 16.33
N ASP A 39 -5.46 12.52 16.91
CA ASP A 39 -4.94 12.98 18.21
C ASP A 39 -4.51 14.44 18.14
N ILE A 40 -3.77 14.84 17.11
CA ILE A 40 -3.32 16.22 16.92
C ILE A 40 -4.53 17.15 16.72
N TYR A 41 -5.53 16.72 15.96
CA TYR A 41 -6.74 17.53 15.76
C TYR A 41 -7.49 17.75 17.07
N GLU A 42 -7.64 16.72 17.89
CA GLU A 42 -8.34 16.80 19.16
C GLU A 42 -7.61 17.67 20.18
N LYS A 43 -6.28 17.55 20.27
CA LYS A 43 -5.47 18.26 21.27
C LYS A 43 -5.11 19.68 20.86
N GLU A 44 -4.74 19.90 19.60
CA GLU A 44 -4.18 21.16 19.14
C GLU A 44 -5.07 21.88 18.13
N LYS A 45 -6.15 21.25 17.67
CA LYS A 45 -7.05 21.78 16.62
C LYS A 45 -6.30 22.09 15.32
N LYS A 46 -5.17 21.40 15.08
CA LYS A 46 -4.39 21.56 13.86
C LYS A 46 -4.71 20.46 12.86
N SER A 47 -4.69 20.83 11.58
CA SER A 47 -4.81 19.87 10.48
C SER A 47 -3.43 19.34 10.11
N VAL A 48 -3.30 18.03 9.95
CA VAL A 48 -2.06 17.36 9.54
C VAL A 48 -2.24 16.88 8.11
N SER A 49 -1.32 17.28 7.22
CA SER A 49 -1.36 16.87 5.82
C SER A 49 -0.91 15.43 5.62
N LYS A 50 -1.18 14.87 4.43
CA LYS A 50 -0.67 13.54 4.07
C LYS A 50 0.86 13.50 4.04
N THR A 51 1.51 14.61 3.67
CA THR A 51 2.97 14.75 3.70
C THR A 51 3.50 14.64 5.13
N ASP A 52 2.85 15.31 6.08
CA ASP A 52 3.20 15.23 7.50
C ASP A 52 3.02 13.82 8.03
N CYS A 53 1.96 13.12 7.64
CA CYS A 53 1.73 11.73 8.01
C CYS A 53 2.82 10.82 7.43
N ASN A 54 3.24 11.06 6.19
CA ASN A 54 4.32 10.29 5.56
C ASN A 54 5.66 10.55 6.27
N ASN A 55 5.94 11.79 6.64
CA ASN A 55 7.13 12.13 7.42
C ASN A 55 7.11 11.47 8.81
N TYR A 56 5.96 11.48 9.46
CA TYR A 56 5.77 10.78 10.74
C TYR A 56 6.06 9.28 10.60
N CYS A 57 5.57 8.65 9.55
CA CYS A 57 5.85 7.24 9.28
C CYS A 57 7.36 7.00 9.10
N ASN A 58 8.03 7.81 8.28
CA ASN A 58 9.44 7.63 7.97
C ASN A 58 10.36 7.93 9.15
N ARG A 59 10.05 8.95 9.95
CA ARG A 59 10.90 9.42 11.05
C ARG A 59 10.63 8.71 12.37
N GLU A 60 9.37 8.44 12.68
CA GLU A 60 8.96 7.90 13.97
C GLU A 60 8.58 6.42 13.90
N LEU A 61 7.65 6.05 13.02
CA LEU A 61 7.14 4.68 12.97
C LEU A 61 8.23 3.70 12.54
N LYS A 62 8.98 4.00 11.50
CA LYS A 62 10.05 3.10 11.02
C LYS A 62 11.21 3.00 12.00
N LYS A 63 11.45 4.03 12.79
CA LYS A 63 12.46 4.02 13.84
C LYS A 63 12.04 3.14 15.01
N ASN A 64 10.81 3.26 15.46
CA ASN A 64 10.27 2.52 16.60
C ASN A 64 9.85 1.09 16.26
N TYR A 65 9.50 0.85 15.00
CA TYR A 65 9.02 -0.44 14.50
C TYR A 65 9.84 -0.83 13.27
N GLU A 66 11.04 -1.36 13.49
CA GLU A 66 11.98 -1.69 12.40
C GLU A 66 11.43 -2.69 11.40
N TRP A 67 10.51 -3.56 11.83
CA TRP A 67 9.87 -4.53 10.95
C TRP A 67 9.09 -3.89 9.81
N LEU A 68 8.76 -2.60 9.88
CA LEU A 68 8.14 -1.87 8.77
C LEU A 68 9.05 -1.78 7.54
N LYS A 69 10.35 -1.84 7.74
CA LYS A 69 11.32 -1.80 6.63
C LYS A 69 11.33 -3.07 5.80
N GLU A 70 10.75 -4.16 6.28
CA GLU A 70 10.60 -5.41 5.54
C GLU A 70 9.55 -5.30 4.44
N ALA A 71 8.64 -4.34 4.52
CA ALA A 71 7.61 -4.11 3.52
C ALA A 71 8.07 -3.12 2.44
N ASP A 72 7.43 -3.19 1.28
CA ASP A 72 7.64 -2.23 0.21
C ASP A 72 7.28 -0.82 0.68
N LYS A 73 8.23 0.11 0.59
CA LYS A 73 8.02 1.50 1.01
C LYS A 73 6.88 2.21 0.28
N PHE A 74 6.67 1.90 -0.99
CA PHE A 74 5.58 2.48 -1.77
C PHE A 74 4.22 1.96 -1.31
N ALA A 75 4.15 0.70 -0.87
CA ALA A 75 2.94 0.15 -0.29
C ALA A 75 2.54 0.91 0.98
N LEU A 76 3.49 1.25 1.83
CA LEU A 76 3.25 2.05 3.04
C LEU A 76 2.81 3.47 2.71
N THR A 77 3.47 4.11 1.75
CA THR A 77 3.10 5.46 1.28
C THR A 77 1.69 5.48 0.72
N ASN A 78 1.33 4.50 -0.10
CA ASN A 78 -0.02 4.40 -0.65
C ASN A 78 -1.08 4.12 0.42
N ALA A 79 -0.73 3.38 1.47
CA ALA A 79 -1.63 3.18 2.61
C ALA A 79 -1.94 4.50 3.31
N ILE A 80 -0.94 5.36 3.49
CA ILE A 80 -1.13 6.71 4.06
C ILE A 80 -2.01 7.56 3.15
N TYR A 81 -1.79 7.51 1.84
CA TYR A 81 -2.59 8.28 0.88
C TYR A 81 -4.04 7.79 0.84
N ASN A 82 -4.27 6.49 1.00
CA ASN A 82 -5.62 5.94 1.11
C ASN A 82 -6.31 6.42 2.38
N MET A 83 -5.60 6.49 3.49
CA MET A 83 -6.10 7.07 4.74
C MET A 83 -6.47 8.54 4.55
N ASP A 84 -5.60 9.31 3.90
CA ASP A 84 -5.86 10.72 3.62
C ASP A 84 -7.10 10.90 2.73
N ALA A 85 -7.25 10.08 1.70
CA ALA A 85 -8.42 10.13 0.83
C ALA A 85 -9.72 9.86 1.61
N ALA A 86 -9.71 8.88 2.51
CA ALA A 86 -10.87 8.58 3.35
C ALA A 86 -11.17 9.74 4.33
N TYR A 87 -10.13 10.35 4.87
CA TYR A 87 -10.25 11.51 5.77
C TYR A 87 -10.82 12.72 5.04
N GLN A 88 -10.37 12.98 3.81
CA GLN A 88 -10.87 14.09 2.97
C GLN A 88 -12.35 13.88 2.60
N LYS A 89 -12.77 12.66 2.32
CA LYS A 89 -14.18 12.34 2.07
C LYS A 89 -15.06 12.67 3.26
N PHE A 90 -14.57 12.43 4.47
CA PHE A 90 -15.29 12.80 5.68
C PHE A 90 -15.58 14.30 5.72
N PHE A 91 -14.59 15.13 5.43
CA PHE A 91 -14.75 16.58 5.47
C PHE A 91 -15.53 17.17 4.28
N LYS A 92 -15.26 16.69 3.07
CA LYS A 92 -15.81 17.27 1.84
C LYS A 92 -17.17 16.71 1.44
N GLU A 93 -17.35 15.42 1.62
CA GLU A 93 -18.54 14.71 1.15
C GLU A 93 -19.49 14.29 2.28
N HIS A 94 -19.19 14.68 3.51
CA HIS A 94 -19.95 14.29 4.71
C HIS A 94 -20.09 12.78 4.87
N ALA A 95 -19.13 12.03 4.35
CA ALA A 95 -19.04 10.58 4.57
C ALA A 95 -18.72 10.30 6.04
N GLY A 96 -18.87 9.05 6.47
CA GLY A 96 -18.50 8.64 7.82
C GLY A 96 -17.01 8.84 8.10
N PHE A 97 -16.65 9.06 9.38
CA PHE A 97 -15.26 9.17 9.78
C PHE A 97 -14.50 7.88 9.45
N PRO A 98 -13.24 7.98 8.96
CA PRO A 98 -12.45 6.79 8.64
C PRO A 98 -12.34 5.85 9.83
N LYS A 99 -12.60 4.57 9.60
CA LYS A 99 -12.49 3.54 10.63
C LYS A 99 -11.11 2.90 10.60
N PHE A 100 -10.64 2.47 11.78
CA PHE A 100 -9.43 1.66 11.86
C PHE A 100 -9.64 0.33 11.14
N LYS A 101 -8.61 -0.12 10.43
CA LYS A 101 -8.66 -1.38 9.70
C LYS A 101 -8.46 -2.55 10.65
N SER A 102 -9.24 -3.61 10.45
CA SER A 102 -9.17 -4.82 11.26
C SER A 102 -8.33 -5.90 10.59
N LYS A 103 -7.63 -6.70 11.40
CA LYS A 103 -6.92 -7.89 10.93
C LYS A 103 -7.87 -8.90 10.27
N HIS A 104 -9.14 -8.90 10.66
CA HIS A 104 -10.14 -9.83 10.16
C HIS A 104 -10.85 -9.37 8.88
N ASP A 105 -10.51 -8.18 8.38
CA ASP A 105 -11.04 -7.70 7.11
C ASP A 105 -10.57 -8.62 5.98
N LYS A 106 -11.53 -9.11 5.19
CA LYS A 106 -11.26 -10.02 4.07
C LYS A 106 -10.67 -9.32 2.86
N HIS A 107 -10.91 -8.02 2.72
CA HIS A 107 -10.40 -7.21 1.61
C HIS A 107 -9.01 -6.69 1.93
N LYS A 108 -8.00 -7.48 1.57
CA LYS A 108 -6.60 -7.12 1.77
C LYS A 108 -5.96 -6.81 0.42
N SER A 109 -5.36 -5.64 0.32
CA SER A 109 -4.72 -5.19 -0.90
C SER A 109 -3.68 -4.14 -0.57
N TYR A 110 -2.63 -4.04 -1.37
CA TYR A 110 -1.71 -2.92 -1.32
C TYR A 110 -1.34 -2.52 -2.74
N THR A 111 -0.97 -1.26 -2.91
CA THR A 111 -0.55 -0.69 -4.19
C THR A 111 0.90 -0.28 -4.12
N THR A 112 1.68 -0.60 -5.14
CA THR A 112 3.06 -0.15 -5.27
C THR A 112 3.24 0.60 -6.59
N ASN A 113 4.24 1.48 -6.64
CA ASN A 113 4.51 2.34 -7.78
C ASN A 113 5.73 1.87 -8.55
N PHE A 114 5.70 2.07 -9.88
CA PHE A 114 6.84 1.76 -10.73
C PHE A 114 7.95 2.80 -10.53
N THR A 115 9.16 2.32 -10.30
CA THR A 115 10.37 3.15 -10.23
C THR A 115 11.59 2.26 -10.53
N ASN A 116 12.44 2.70 -11.46
CA ASN A 116 13.69 2.01 -11.79
C ASN A 116 13.55 0.49 -12.03
N GLY A 117 12.52 0.08 -12.78
CA GLY A 117 12.35 -1.33 -13.14
C GLY A 117 11.95 -2.27 -12.00
N ASN A 118 11.40 -1.74 -10.91
CA ASN A 118 10.99 -2.55 -9.75
C ASN A 118 9.74 -3.40 -10.00
N ILE A 119 8.98 -3.09 -11.04
CA ILE A 119 7.82 -3.90 -11.48
C ILE A 119 8.07 -4.31 -12.91
N ALA A 120 7.96 -5.61 -13.19
CA ALA A 120 8.13 -6.14 -14.54
C ALA A 120 7.20 -7.31 -14.77
N VAL A 121 6.77 -7.46 -16.03
CA VAL A 121 5.91 -8.57 -16.46
C VAL A 121 6.66 -9.33 -17.56
N ASP A 122 6.90 -10.62 -17.34
CA ASP A 122 7.52 -11.51 -18.29
C ASP A 122 6.45 -12.43 -18.89
N PHE A 123 6.01 -12.08 -20.09
CA PHE A 123 4.97 -12.82 -20.79
C PHE A 123 5.44 -14.19 -21.30
N GLU A 124 6.74 -14.35 -21.55
CA GLU A 124 7.30 -15.64 -22.01
C GLU A 124 7.33 -16.66 -20.88
N CYS A 125 7.75 -16.24 -19.68
CA CYS A 125 7.89 -17.13 -18.53
C CYS A 125 6.67 -17.12 -17.60
N ASN A 126 5.64 -16.33 -17.88
CA ASN A 126 4.46 -16.15 -17.04
C ASN A 126 4.82 -15.79 -15.60
N ARG A 127 5.61 -14.73 -15.45
CA ARG A 127 6.07 -14.22 -14.16
C ARG A 127 5.81 -12.72 -14.05
N VAL A 128 5.51 -12.29 -12.83
CA VAL A 128 5.38 -10.88 -12.48
C VAL A 128 6.37 -10.57 -11.36
N LYS A 129 7.23 -9.58 -11.58
CA LYS A 129 8.17 -9.09 -10.57
C LYS A 129 7.54 -7.92 -9.83
N LEU A 130 7.52 -7.99 -8.51
CA LEU A 130 7.05 -6.92 -7.63
C LEU A 130 8.13 -6.59 -6.60
N PRO A 131 8.14 -5.34 -6.05
CA PRO A 131 9.11 -4.97 -5.02
C PRO A 131 9.05 -5.90 -3.80
N LYS A 132 10.21 -6.25 -3.26
CA LYS A 132 10.36 -7.15 -2.11
C LYS A 132 9.88 -8.59 -2.35
N LEU A 133 9.47 -8.89 -3.58
CA LEU A 133 9.10 -10.24 -4.01
C LEU A 133 10.00 -10.66 -5.16
N LYS A 134 10.36 -11.94 -5.20
CA LYS A 134 10.95 -12.54 -6.40
C LYS A 134 9.85 -12.68 -7.45
N ALA A 135 10.23 -13.03 -8.68
CA ALA A 135 9.26 -13.21 -9.74
C ALA A 135 8.16 -14.20 -9.32
N VAL A 136 6.91 -13.73 -9.34
CA VAL A 136 5.73 -14.49 -8.92
C VAL A 136 5.09 -15.13 -10.14
N LYS A 137 4.75 -16.42 -10.05
CA LYS A 137 4.01 -17.12 -11.10
C LYS A 137 2.65 -16.47 -11.30
N ALA A 138 2.28 -16.23 -12.57
CA ALA A 138 1.00 -15.59 -12.90
C ALA A 138 0.39 -16.21 -14.15
N LYS A 139 -0.92 -16.09 -14.29
CA LYS A 139 -1.63 -16.43 -15.52
C LYS A 139 -1.79 -15.17 -16.35
N LEU A 140 -0.91 -14.96 -17.31
CA LEU A 140 -0.87 -13.78 -18.16
C LEU A 140 -1.66 -14.01 -19.44
N HIS A 141 -2.97 -13.94 -19.35
CA HIS A 141 -3.89 -14.24 -20.46
C HIS A 141 -4.08 -13.09 -21.44
N ARG A 142 -3.58 -11.89 -21.09
CA ARG A 142 -3.60 -10.72 -21.95
C ARG A 142 -2.22 -10.11 -22.02
N ILE A 143 -1.76 -9.82 -23.24
CA ILE A 143 -0.48 -9.15 -23.46
C ILE A 143 -0.74 -7.67 -23.62
N PHE A 144 0.06 -6.84 -22.97
CA PHE A 144 0.01 -5.40 -23.13
C PHE A 144 1.37 -4.86 -23.56
N ARG A 145 1.34 -3.69 -24.18
CA ARG A 145 2.52 -2.90 -24.50
C ARG A 145 2.36 -1.54 -23.84
N GLY A 146 3.44 -0.99 -23.37
CA GLY A 146 3.41 0.31 -22.71
C GLY A 146 4.19 0.30 -21.40
N GLN A 147 4.20 1.45 -20.75
CA GLN A 147 4.93 1.64 -19.51
C GLN A 147 4.03 1.31 -18.30
N ILE A 148 4.55 0.51 -17.39
CA ILE A 148 3.87 0.21 -16.12
C ILE A 148 3.96 1.43 -15.21
N LYS A 149 2.83 1.83 -14.63
CA LYS A 149 2.77 2.94 -13.68
C LYS A 149 2.72 2.44 -12.24
N SER A 150 1.89 1.46 -11.98
CA SER A 150 1.70 0.91 -10.65
C SER A 150 1.13 -0.50 -10.72
N ALA A 151 1.16 -1.19 -9.59
CA ALA A 151 0.55 -2.51 -9.43
C ALA A 151 -0.15 -2.58 -8.07
N ALA A 152 -1.29 -3.28 -8.02
CA ALA A 152 -1.99 -3.58 -6.80
C ALA A 152 -2.06 -5.10 -6.61
N ALA A 153 -1.75 -5.56 -5.42
CA ALA A 153 -1.77 -6.98 -5.08
C ALA A 153 -2.84 -7.31 -4.04
#